data_029b792733d22a6cdc83e90e33fdae33
#
_entry.id   029b792733d22a6cdc83e90e33fdae33
#
_cell.length_a   1.000
_cell.length_b   1.000
_cell.length_c   1.000
_cell.angle_alpha   90.00
_cell.angle_beta   90.00
_cell.angle_gamma   90.00
#
_symmetry.space_group_name_H-M   'P 1'
#
loop_
_entity.id
_entity.type
_entity.pdbx_description
1 polymer ?
#
loop_
_entity_poly.entity_id
_entity_poly.type
_entity_poly.pdbx_seq_one_letter_code
_entity_poly.pdbx_strand_id
1 'polypeptide(L)'
;VINPGDESMLDAFYDYMLALDSEEEDMVFLIELPFSSRTDFSKDVVGYIAQQVEYWNNSKKPEDIVFERVDWIADYKSEEAENDASVAVANFNKLTESLVKGTDMKCSFVFNLKNTYDYDGCREWFEKALALPFHKQMVWGISDIKDYEQFGKLMAKHSNDAVSIYPPIDLDGAMEQLAEQAANEDKSD
;
A
#
# COMPACT_ATOMS: atom_id res chain seq x y z
N VAL A 1 3.03 -2.03 10.48
CA VAL A 1 4.00 -0.97 10.11
C VAL A 1 5.23 -1.64 9.51
N ILE A 2 5.70 -1.11 8.40
CA ILE A 2 6.87 -1.57 7.65
C ILE A 2 8.03 -0.66 7.99
N ASN A 3 9.12 -1.21 8.55
CA ASN A 3 10.25 -0.42 9.03
C ASN A 3 11.58 -1.05 8.56
N PRO A 4 12.04 -0.72 7.33
CA PRO A 4 13.20 -1.38 6.69
C PRO A 4 14.57 -0.86 7.17
N GLY A 5 14.62 0.03 8.12
CA GLY A 5 15.88 0.56 8.66
C GLY A 5 16.20 1.96 8.16
N ASP A 6 16.31 2.19 6.87
CA ASP A 6 16.52 3.52 6.29
C ASP A 6 15.64 3.74 5.04
N GLU A 7 15.62 4.98 4.54
CA GLU A 7 14.74 5.38 3.44
C GLU A 7 15.13 4.74 2.10
N SER A 8 16.41 4.48 1.87
CA SER A 8 16.88 3.85 0.63
C SER A 8 16.44 2.38 0.55
N MET A 9 16.43 1.70 1.70
CA MET A 9 15.95 0.32 1.79
C MET A 9 14.43 0.23 1.60
N LEU A 10 13.71 1.30 1.89
CA LEU A 10 12.26 1.35 1.71
C LEU A 10 11.87 1.27 0.22
N ASP A 11 12.58 1.98 -0.64
CA ASP A 11 12.33 1.93 -2.09
C ASP A 11 12.60 0.52 -2.65
N ALA A 12 13.73 -0.07 -2.30
CA ALA A 12 14.06 -1.46 -2.69
C ALA A 12 13.02 -2.47 -2.18
N PHE A 13 12.48 -2.25 -0.98
CA PHE A 13 11.41 -3.09 -0.44
C PHE A 13 10.10 -2.98 -1.25
N TYR A 14 9.75 -1.78 -1.70
CA TYR A 14 8.56 -1.58 -2.53
C TYR A 14 8.73 -2.21 -3.91
N ASP A 15 9.87 -2.04 -4.54
CA ASP A 15 10.16 -2.68 -5.82
C ASP A 15 10.06 -4.21 -5.71
N TYR A 16 10.58 -4.77 -4.63
CA TYR A 16 10.46 -6.20 -4.34
C TYR A 16 9.00 -6.63 -4.11
N MET A 17 8.23 -5.87 -3.34
CA MET A 17 6.81 -6.16 -3.13
C MET A 17 6.00 -6.14 -4.43
N LEU A 18 6.25 -5.16 -5.30
CA LEU A 18 5.57 -5.06 -6.58
C LEU A 18 5.99 -6.18 -7.54
N ALA A 19 7.25 -6.64 -7.45
CA ALA A 19 7.71 -7.80 -8.22
C ALA A 19 7.02 -9.09 -7.75
N LEU A 20 6.89 -9.30 -6.43
CA LEU A 20 6.17 -10.45 -5.86
C LEU A 20 4.68 -10.45 -6.19
N ASP A 21 4.02 -9.29 -6.28
CA ASP A 21 2.62 -9.16 -6.67
C ASP A 21 2.34 -9.80 -8.05
N SER A 22 3.33 -9.83 -8.93
CA SER A 22 3.22 -10.51 -10.23
C SER A 22 3.28 -12.05 -10.16
N GLU A 23 3.75 -12.62 -9.06
CA GLU A 23 3.91 -14.06 -8.86
C GLU A 23 2.83 -14.65 -7.93
N GLU A 24 2.25 -13.82 -7.07
CA GLU A 24 1.23 -14.21 -6.09
C GLU A 24 -0.17 -13.73 -6.56
N GLU A 25 -1.21 -14.35 -6.04
CA GLU A 25 -2.59 -13.97 -6.39
C GLU A 25 -3.09 -12.74 -5.61
N ASP A 26 -2.31 -12.21 -4.66
CA ASP A 26 -2.67 -11.06 -3.84
C ASP A 26 -2.52 -9.74 -4.63
N MET A 27 -3.30 -8.72 -4.31
CA MET A 27 -3.27 -7.42 -4.97
C MET A 27 -2.64 -6.37 -4.05
N VAL A 28 -1.65 -5.63 -4.56
CA VAL A 28 -0.97 -4.56 -3.82
C VAL A 28 -1.17 -3.20 -4.47
N PHE A 29 -1.66 -2.23 -3.70
CA PHE A 29 -1.73 -0.82 -4.08
C PHE A 29 -0.69 -0.04 -3.28
N LEU A 30 0.33 0.46 -3.93
CA LEU A 30 1.30 1.36 -3.32
C LEU A 30 0.79 2.80 -3.43
N ILE A 31 0.61 3.46 -2.29
CA ILE A 31 0.11 4.84 -2.18
C ILE A 31 1.28 5.74 -1.81
N GLU A 32 1.83 6.45 -2.78
CA GLU A 32 2.96 7.35 -2.62
C GLU A 32 2.49 8.81 -2.53
N LEU A 33 1.92 9.15 -1.39
CA LEU A 33 1.40 10.48 -1.13
C LEU A 33 1.84 10.98 0.25
N PRO A 34 2.26 12.25 0.37
CA PRO A 34 2.40 12.87 1.68
C PRO A 34 1.01 13.05 2.32
N PHE A 35 0.96 13.06 3.64
CA PHE A 35 -0.26 13.46 4.34
C PHE A 35 -0.53 14.95 4.10
N SER A 36 -1.65 15.26 3.47
CA SER A 36 -2.03 16.64 3.13
C SER A 36 -2.69 17.36 4.30
N SER A 37 -3.80 16.83 4.77
CA SER A 37 -4.55 17.36 5.91
C SER A 37 -5.56 16.34 6.42
N ARG A 38 -6.15 16.59 7.60
CA ARG A 38 -7.20 15.73 8.16
C ARG A 38 -8.50 15.74 7.38
N THR A 39 -8.70 16.71 6.50
CA THR A 39 -9.93 16.90 5.72
C THR A 39 -9.78 16.49 4.26
N ASP A 40 -8.56 16.45 3.75
CA ASP A 40 -8.33 16.24 2.31
C ASP A 40 -7.64 14.89 2.02
N PHE A 41 -6.93 14.32 2.99
CA PHE A 41 -6.12 13.13 2.76
C PHE A 41 -6.93 11.93 2.22
N SER A 42 -8.13 11.69 2.73
CA SER A 42 -8.98 10.63 2.20
C SER A 42 -9.34 10.84 0.73
N LYS A 43 -9.63 12.08 0.35
CA LYS A 43 -9.90 12.42 -1.07
C LYS A 43 -8.67 12.20 -1.92
N ASP A 44 -7.49 12.59 -1.42
CA ASP A 44 -6.23 12.45 -2.13
C ASP A 44 -5.92 10.96 -2.36
N VAL A 45 -5.97 10.13 -1.31
CA VAL A 45 -5.66 8.70 -1.44
C VAL A 45 -6.69 7.94 -2.27
N VAL A 46 -7.98 8.24 -2.13
CA VAL A 46 -9.03 7.62 -2.96
C VAL A 46 -8.89 8.03 -4.41
N GLY A 47 -8.55 9.31 -4.67
CA GLY A 47 -8.28 9.81 -6.01
C GLY A 47 -7.06 9.17 -6.65
N TYR A 48 -6.00 8.96 -5.87
CA TYR A 48 -4.80 8.29 -6.32
C TYR A 48 -5.08 6.83 -6.74
N ILE A 49 -5.79 6.08 -5.91
CA ILE A 49 -6.21 4.71 -6.23
C ILE A 49 -7.14 4.67 -7.44
N ALA A 50 -8.06 5.63 -7.57
CA ALA A 50 -8.94 5.71 -8.74
C ALA A 50 -8.16 5.87 -10.04
N GLN A 51 -7.08 6.65 -10.05
CA GLN A 51 -6.18 6.78 -11.20
C GLN A 51 -5.45 5.47 -11.51
N GLN A 52 -4.98 4.73 -10.50
CA GLN A 52 -4.35 3.43 -10.69
C GLN A 52 -5.33 2.41 -11.29
N VAL A 53 -6.56 2.33 -10.78
CA VAL A 53 -7.62 1.47 -11.32
C VAL A 53 -8.00 1.86 -12.76
N GLU A 54 -8.09 3.15 -13.05
CA GLU A 54 -8.34 3.63 -14.41
C GLU A 54 -7.20 3.25 -15.35
N TYR A 55 -5.95 3.47 -14.94
CA TYR A 55 -4.78 3.05 -15.70
C TYR A 55 -4.79 1.55 -15.96
N TRP A 56 -5.05 0.74 -14.93
CA TRP A 56 -5.18 -0.71 -15.05
C TRP A 56 -6.26 -1.09 -16.07
N ASN A 57 -7.45 -0.51 -15.96
CA ASN A 57 -8.58 -0.80 -16.84
C ASN A 57 -8.32 -0.45 -18.31
N ASN A 58 -7.48 0.55 -18.57
CA ASN A 58 -7.17 1.05 -19.91
C ASN A 58 -5.86 0.53 -20.49
N SER A 59 -5.01 -0.12 -19.70
CA SER A 59 -3.73 -0.65 -20.13
C SER A 59 -3.91 -1.86 -21.05
N LYS A 60 -3.02 -2.01 -22.04
CA LYS A 60 -2.90 -3.25 -22.80
C LYS A 60 -2.33 -4.33 -21.88
N LYS A 61 -2.99 -5.47 -21.85
CA LYS A 61 -2.53 -6.63 -21.10
C LYS A 61 -1.76 -7.59 -22.00
N PRO A 62 -0.78 -8.32 -21.49
CA PRO A 62 -0.23 -9.48 -22.17
C PRO A 62 -1.36 -10.44 -22.61
N GLU A 63 -1.17 -11.13 -23.75
CA GLU A 63 -2.21 -12.00 -24.34
C GLU A 63 -2.59 -13.20 -23.45
N ASP A 64 -1.70 -13.58 -22.53
CA ASP A 64 -1.83 -14.67 -21.58
C ASP A 64 -2.53 -14.30 -20.26
N ILE A 65 -2.78 -13.00 -20.02
CA ILE A 65 -3.46 -12.56 -18.82
C ILE A 65 -4.96 -12.46 -19.07
N VAL A 66 -5.73 -13.28 -18.35
CA VAL A 66 -7.19 -13.12 -18.26
C VAL A 66 -7.49 -11.92 -17.37
N PHE A 67 -7.78 -10.79 -18.00
CA PHE A 67 -8.03 -9.55 -17.32
C PHE A 67 -9.53 -9.34 -17.12
N GLU A 68 -9.94 -9.21 -15.88
CA GLU A 68 -11.27 -8.70 -15.55
C GLU A 68 -11.18 -7.20 -15.22
N ARG A 69 -12.04 -6.43 -15.86
CA ARG A 69 -12.17 -5.00 -15.60
C ARG A 69 -12.62 -4.79 -14.15
N VAL A 70 -11.94 -3.92 -13.44
CA VAL A 70 -12.33 -3.52 -12.08
C VAL A 70 -13.51 -2.55 -12.17
N ASP A 71 -14.67 -3.00 -11.71
CA ASP A 71 -15.93 -2.24 -11.79
C ASP A 71 -16.19 -1.49 -10.48
N TRP A 72 -15.26 -0.60 -10.13
CA TRP A 72 -15.31 0.23 -8.95
C TRP A 72 -15.24 1.71 -9.34
N ILE A 73 -16.07 2.52 -8.69
CA ILE A 73 -16.11 3.98 -8.86
C ILE A 73 -15.87 4.62 -7.50
N ALA A 74 -14.90 5.52 -7.45
CA ALA A 74 -14.57 6.28 -6.25
C ALA A 74 -15.74 7.17 -5.82
N ASP A 75 -16.08 7.13 -4.54
CA ASP A 75 -17.12 7.94 -3.92
C ASP A 75 -16.50 8.92 -2.92
N TYR A 76 -16.44 10.21 -3.31
CA TYR A 76 -15.87 11.28 -2.50
C TYR A 76 -16.89 11.97 -1.59
N LYS A 77 -18.15 11.56 -1.61
CA LYS A 77 -19.20 12.17 -0.83
C LYS A 77 -19.05 11.73 0.62
N SER A 78 -18.49 12.59 1.42
CA SER A 78 -18.57 12.52 2.86
C SER A 78 -19.50 13.63 3.35
N GLU A 79 -20.60 13.26 3.97
CA GLU A 79 -21.47 14.22 4.66
C GLU A 79 -20.91 14.56 6.07
N GLU A 80 -19.94 13.79 6.53
CA GLU A 80 -19.34 13.91 7.87
C GLU A 80 -17.93 14.49 7.79
N ALA A 81 -17.82 15.82 7.79
CA ALA A 81 -16.53 16.53 7.82
C ALA A 81 -15.66 16.20 9.04
N GLU A 82 -16.21 15.58 10.09
CA GLU A 82 -15.46 15.25 11.31
C GLU A 82 -14.68 13.93 11.23
N ASN A 83 -15.01 13.03 10.30
CA ASN A 83 -14.30 11.76 10.15
C ASN A 83 -13.95 11.48 8.67
N ASP A 84 -13.00 12.24 8.17
CA ASP A 84 -12.50 12.09 6.81
C ASP A 84 -12.02 10.65 6.52
N ALA A 85 -11.37 9.98 7.47
CA ALA A 85 -10.89 8.60 7.33
C ALA A 85 -11.99 7.60 6.92
N SER A 86 -13.28 7.87 7.26
CA SER A 86 -14.41 7.02 6.88
C SER A 86 -14.58 6.92 5.36
N VAL A 87 -14.26 7.98 4.65
CA VAL A 87 -14.35 8.03 3.18
C VAL A 87 -13.36 7.05 2.55
N ALA A 88 -12.10 7.07 3.01
CA ALA A 88 -11.08 6.15 2.51
C ALA A 88 -11.44 4.69 2.84
N VAL A 89 -11.79 4.40 4.10
CA VAL A 89 -12.13 3.03 4.52
C VAL A 89 -13.35 2.49 3.76
N ALA A 90 -14.38 3.31 3.56
CA ALA A 90 -15.57 2.90 2.81
C ALA A 90 -15.24 2.59 1.32
N ASN A 91 -14.41 3.42 0.69
CA ASN A 91 -13.98 3.22 -0.69
C ASN A 91 -13.10 1.98 -0.83
N PHE A 92 -12.13 1.79 0.08
CA PHE A 92 -11.22 0.64 0.04
C PHE A 92 -11.95 -0.68 0.34
N ASN A 93 -12.93 -0.68 1.25
CA ASN A 93 -13.79 -1.83 1.46
C ASN A 93 -14.55 -2.23 0.19
N LYS A 94 -15.15 -1.25 -0.52
CA LYS A 94 -15.88 -1.50 -1.79
C LYS A 94 -14.93 -1.99 -2.90
N LEU A 95 -13.75 -1.39 -3.01
CA LEU A 95 -12.75 -1.81 -4.00
C LEU A 95 -12.28 -3.24 -3.69
N THR A 96 -11.91 -3.52 -2.44
CA THR A 96 -11.52 -4.86 -2.00
C THR A 96 -12.61 -5.87 -2.32
N GLU A 97 -13.87 -5.62 -1.95
CA GLU A 97 -15.01 -6.50 -2.24
C GLU A 97 -15.12 -6.80 -3.75
N SER A 98 -14.88 -5.80 -4.62
CA SER A 98 -14.96 -5.97 -6.08
C SER A 98 -13.82 -6.82 -6.63
N LEU A 99 -12.63 -6.73 -6.03
CA LEU A 99 -11.42 -7.42 -6.49
C LEU A 99 -11.37 -8.88 -6.01
N VAL A 100 -11.70 -9.12 -4.73
CA VAL A 100 -11.49 -10.43 -4.09
C VAL A 100 -12.70 -11.35 -4.15
N LYS A 101 -13.76 -10.94 -4.81
CA LYS A 101 -15.03 -11.67 -4.86
C LYS A 101 -14.85 -13.11 -5.36
N GLY A 102 -15.13 -14.06 -4.47
CA GLY A 102 -15.06 -15.50 -4.78
C GLY A 102 -13.65 -16.08 -4.77
N THR A 103 -12.66 -15.35 -4.26
CA THR A 103 -11.27 -15.79 -4.12
C THR A 103 -10.81 -15.72 -2.67
N ASP A 104 -9.65 -16.30 -2.39
CA ASP A 104 -8.95 -16.15 -1.10
C ASP A 104 -7.90 -15.04 -1.14
N MET A 105 -7.81 -14.29 -2.25
CA MET A 105 -6.90 -13.16 -2.45
C MET A 105 -7.05 -12.13 -1.34
N LYS A 106 -5.95 -11.44 -1.04
CA LYS A 106 -5.94 -10.25 -0.19
C LYS A 106 -5.73 -9.00 -1.03
N CYS A 107 -6.23 -7.90 -0.53
CA CYS A 107 -6.03 -6.59 -1.12
C CYS A 107 -5.25 -5.73 -0.10
N SER A 108 -4.04 -5.36 -0.45
CA SER A 108 -3.11 -4.64 0.41
C SER A 108 -2.98 -3.19 -0.05
N PHE A 109 -3.22 -2.24 0.87
CA PHE A 109 -2.99 -0.82 0.64
C PHE A 109 -1.79 -0.38 1.45
N VAL A 110 -0.69 -0.04 0.78
CA VAL A 110 0.58 0.30 1.41
C VAL A 110 0.85 1.79 1.27
N PHE A 111 0.87 2.50 2.39
CA PHE A 111 1.07 3.93 2.47
C PHE A 111 2.55 4.25 2.62
N ASN A 112 3.14 4.83 1.57
CA ASN A 112 4.46 5.44 1.60
C ASN A 112 4.31 6.95 1.82
N LEU A 113 4.45 7.37 3.07
CA LEU A 113 4.16 8.73 3.53
C LEU A 113 5.38 9.66 3.47
N LYS A 114 6.25 9.50 2.48
CA LYS A 114 7.40 10.39 2.28
C LYS A 114 6.96 11.85 2.24
N ASN A 115 7.80 12.73 2.80
CA ASN A 115 7.55 14.18 2.84
C ASN A 115 6.30 14.60 3.62
N THR A 116 5.84 13.80 4.57
CA THR A 116 4.80 14.19 5.51
C THR A 116 5.38 15.12 6.57
N TYR A 117 4.73 16.27 6.80
CA TYR A 117 5.14 17.26 7.81
C TYR A 117 4.28 17.19 9.07
N ASP A 118 2.98 16.91 8.95
CA ASP A 118 2.05 16.77 10.07
C ASP A 118 1.84 15.30 10.44
N TYR A 119 2.81 14.70 11.12
CA TYR A 119 2.68 13.32 11.59
C TYR A 119 1.65 13.16 12.72
N ASP A 120 1.35 14.21 13.48
CA ASP A 120 0.30 14.15 14.52
C ASP A 120 -1.08 14.00 13.87
N GLY A 121 -1.38 14.86 12.90
CA GLY A 121 -2.61 14.76 12.12
C GLY A 121 -2.73 13.46 11.35
N CYS A 122 -1.62 12.99 10.78
CA CYS A 122 -1.55 11.71 10.09
C CYS A 122 -1.88 10.54 11.03
N ARG A 123 -1.26 10.47 12.21
CA ARG A 123 -1.57 9.43 13.22
C ARG A 123 -3.02 9.45 13.66
N GLU A 124 -3.60 10.63 13.90
CA GLU A 124 -5.01 10.76 14.25
C GLU A 124 -5.93 10.25 13.13
N TRP A 125 -5.57 10.53 11.88
CA TRP A 125 -6.32 10.01 10.73
C TRP A 125 -6.28 8.47 10.68
N PHE A 126 -5.10 7.86 10.82
CA PHE A 126 -4.98 6.39 10.88
C PHE A 126 -5.69 5.81 12.08
N GLU A 127 -5.66 6.45 13.24
CA GLU A 127 -6.38 6.00 14.43
C GLU A 127 -7.89 5.96 14.19
N LYS A 128 -8.43 6.98 13.52
CA LYS A 128 -9.86 7.02 13.13
C LYS A 128 -10.18 5.93 12.10
N ALA A 129 -9.30 5.73 11.12
CA ALA A 129 -9.47 4.68 10.12
C ALA A 129 -9.49 3.29 10.74
N LEU A 130 -8.53 2.98 11.61
CA LEU A 130 -8.41 1.68 12.28
C LEU A 130 -9.54 1.38 13.29
N ALA A 131 -10.30 2.39 13.70
CA ALA A 131 -11.51 2.21 14.51
C ALA A 131 -12.74 1.78 13.68
N LEU A 132 -12.65 1.78 12.36
CA LEU A 132 -13.72 1.40 11.45
C LEU A 132 -13.62 -0.07 11.02
N PRO A 133 -14.72 -0.71 10.63
CA PRO A 133 -14.68 -2.08 10.15
C PRO A 133 -13.97 -2.19 8.79
N PHE A 134 -12.95 -3.04 8.72
CA PHE A 134 -12.24 -3.38 7.49
C PHE A 134 -12.85 -4.64 6.85
N HIS A 135 -12.80 -4.70 5.54
CA HIS A 135 -13.06 -5.95 4.82
C HIS A 135 -12.06 -7.02 5.27
N LYS A 136 -12.53 -8.25 5.50
CA LYS A 136 -11.71 -9.36 6.05
C LYS A 136 -10.46 -9.70 5.24
N GLN A 137 -10.46 -9.40 3.95
CA GLN A 137 -9.35 -9.62 3.02
C GLN A 137 -8.55 -8.34 2.72
N MET A 138 -8.86 -7.24 3.41
CA MET A 138 -8.11 -5.98 3.28
C MET A 138 -6.99 -5.90 4.33
N VAL A 139 -5.82 -5.47 3.88
CA VAL A 139 -4.65 -5.24 4.73
C VAL A 139 -4.14 -3.83 4.48
N TRP A 140 -3.72 -3.14 5.52
CA TRP A 140 -3.03 -1.86 5.41
C TRP A 140 -1.60 -1.96 5.89
N GLY A 141 -0.66 -1.49 5.06
CA GLY A 141 0.73 -1.28 5.40
C GLY A 141 1.01 0.21 5.57
N ILE A 142 1.80 0.59 6.55
CA ILE A 142 2.26 1.96 6.75
C ILE A 142 3.77 1.92 6.85
N SER A 143 4.45 2.69 6.01
CA SER A 143 5.91 2.85 6.09
C SER A 143 6.28 3.72 7.27
N ASP A 144 7.32 3.33 7.96
CA ASP A 144 7.96 4.13 9.00
C ASP A 144 9.47 4.00 8.86
N ILE A 145 10.22 4.89 9.45
CA ILE A 145 11.68 4.83 9.49
C ILE A 145 12.08 4.51 10.92
N LYS A 146 12.91 3.47 11.09
CA LYS A 146 13.29 2.93 12.39
C LYS A 146 13.75 3.99 13.39
N ASP A 147 14.51 4.97 12.93
CA ASP A 147 15.08 6.00 13.80
C ASP A 147 14.07 7.07 14.24
N TYR A 148 12.90 7.13 13.59
CA TYR A 148 11.86 8.13 13.88
C TYR A 148 10.63 7.54 14.57
N GLU A 149 10.32 6.26 14.38
CA GLU A 149 9.20 5.52 14.98
C GLU A 149 7.90 6.33 15.10
N GLN A 150 7.50 6.98 14.00
CA GLN A 150 6.35 7.90 14.00
C GLN A 150 5.04 7.20 14.40
N PHE A 151 4.90 5.91 14.11
CA PHE A 151 3.70 5.13 14.34
C PHE A 151 3.77 4.19 15.56
N GLY A 152 4.84 4.22 16.36
CA GLY A 152 5.02 3.32 17.51
C GLY A 152 3.87 3.36 18.53
N LYS A 153 3.33 4.56 18.83
CA LYS A 153 2.17 4.71 19.74
C LYS A 153 0.89 4.12 19.15
N LEU A 154 0.66 4.30 17.84
CA LEU A 154 -0.48 3.72 17.13
C LEU A 154 -0.41 2.19 17.19
N MET A 155 0.76 1.62 16.93
CA MET A 155 1.01 0.19 16.99
C MET A 155 0.76 -0.39 18.39
N ALA A 156 1.25 0.28 19.43
CA ALA A 156 1.02 -0.15 20.81
C ALA A 156 -0.48 -0.20 21.17
N LYS A 157 -1.27 0.75 20.66
CA LYS A 157 -2.71 0.80 20.90
C LYS A 157 -3.47 -0.30 20.16
N HIS A 158 -3.00 -0.72 18.99
CA HIS A 158 -3.63 -1.73 18.12
C HIS A 158 -2.84 -3.04 18.08
N SER A 159 -2.13 -3.39 19.16
CA SER A 159 -1.22 -4.53 19.21
C SER A 159 -1.88 -5.91 18.98
N ASN A 160 -3.20 -6.02 19.06
CA ASN A 160 -3.93 -7.25 18.76
C ASN A 160 -4.18 -7.44 17.25
N ASP A 161 -4.23 -6.34 16.50
CA ASP A 161 -4.65 -6.32 15.08
C ASP A 161 -3.55 -5.80 14.16
N ALA A 162 -2.42 -5.37 14.72
CA ALA A 162 -1.33 -4.79 13.98
C ALA A 162 0.03 -5.37 14.37
N VAL A 163 0.93 -5.49 13.39
CA VAL A 163 2.28 -6.01 13.56
C VAL A 163 3.30 -5.04 12.93
N SER A 164 4.46 -4.91 13.57
CA SER A 164 5.62 -4.25 12.97
C SER A 164 6.47 -5.27 12.24
N ILE A 165 6.80 -4.99 11.00
CA ILE A 165 7.67 -5.82 10.15
C ILE A 165 8.98 -5.07 9.96
N TYR A 166 10.09 -5.74 10.24
CA TYR A 166 11.45 -5.27 9.99
C TYR A 166 12.05 -6.17 8.91
N PRO A 167 11.78 -5.89 7.62
CA PRO A 167 12.27 -6.76 6.56
C PRO A 167 13.79 -6.76 6.56
N PRO A 168 14.45 -7.92 6.69
CA PRO A 168 15.89 -8.03 6.53
C PRO A 168 16.19 -7.92 5.03
N ILE A 169 16.51 -6.73 4.57
CA ILE A 169 16.91 -6.52 3.17
C ILE A 169 18.41 -6.84 3.09
N ASP A 170 18.74 -7.95 2.47
CA ASP A 170 20.12 -8.33 2.12
C ASP A 170 20.49 -7.69 0.79
N LEU A 171 20.88 -6.41 0.84
CA LEU A 171 21.30 -5.68 -0.35
C LEU A 171 22.56 -6.29 -0.99
N ASP A 172 23.48 -6.81 -0.19
CA ASP A 172 24.73 -7.42 -0.70
C ASP A 172 24.40 -8.69 -1.49
N GLY A 173 23.54 -9.57 -0.94
CA GLY A 173 23.08 -10.76 -1.65
C GLY A 173 22.27 -10.46 -2.90
N ALA A 174 21.43 -9.42 -2.88
CA ALA A 174 20.69 -8.98 -4.06
C ALA A 174 21.61 -8.45 -5.15
N MET A 175 22.63 -7.67 -4.80
CA MET A 175 23.63 -7.16 -5.74
C MET A 175 24.51 -8.27 -6.34
N GLU A 176 24.86 -9.29 -5.55
CA GLU A 176 25.57 -10.48 -6.05
C GLU A 176 24.73 -11.25 -7.07
N GLN A 177 23.45 -11.46 -6.81
CA GLN A 177 22.52 -12.12 -7.74
C GLN A 177 22.38 -11.35 -9.07
N LEU A 178 22.22 -10.04 -9.00
CA LEU A 178 22.15 -9.18 -10.20
C LEU A 178 23.46 -9.24 -11.01
N ALA A 179 24.60 -9.24 -10.35
CA ALA A 179 25.90 -9.37 -11.02
C ALA A 179 26.08 -10.74 -11.69
N GLU A 180 25.62 -11.82 -11.06
CA GLU A 180 25.62 -13.16 -11.64
C GLU A 180 24.67 -13.29 -12.85
N GLN A 181 23.49 -12.68 -12.78
CA GLN A 181 22.54 -12.66 -13.90
C GLN A 181 23.13 -11.92 -15.10
N ALA A 182 23.67 -10.72 -14.90
CA ALA A 182 24.32 -9.94 -15.95
C ALA A 182 25.51 -10.70 -16.58
N ALA A 183 26.33 -11.38 -15.77
CA ALA A 183 27.46 -12.17 -16.26
C ALA A 183 27.03 -13.44 -17.03
N ASN A 184 25.82 -13.93 -16.82
CA ASN A 184 25.28 -15.08 -17.53
C ASN A 184 24.59 -14.67 -18.86
N GLU A 185 24.01 -13.49 -18.92
CA GLU A 185 23.45 -12.92 -20.17
C GLU A 185 24.57 -12.61 -21.17
N ASP A 186 25.71 -12.03 -20.73
CA ASP A 186 26.86 -11.75 -21.57
C ASP A 186 27.55 -13.03 -22.15
N LYS A 187 27.29 -14.20 -21.60
CA LYS A 187 27.85 -15.47 -22.07
C LYS A 187 26.93 -16.21 -23.07
N SER A 188 25.73 -15.72 -23.28
CA SER A 188 24.72 -16.35 -24.15
C SER A 188 24.64 -15.73 -25.55
N ASP A 189 25.40 -14.67 -25.83
CA ASP A 189 25.62 -14.05 -27.15
C ASP A 189 27.00 -14.47 -27.69
#